data_279805c688a79d0067b515de3dc36dd8
#
_entry.id   279805c688a79d0067b515de3dc36dd8
#
_cell.length_a   1.000
_cell.length_b   1.000
_cell.length_c   1.000
_cell.angle_alpha   90.00
_cell.angle_beta   90.00
_cell.angle_gamma   90.00
#
_symmetry.space_group_name_H-M   'P 1'
#
loop_
_entity.id
_entity.type
_entity.pdbx_description
1 polymer ?
#
loop_
_entity_poly.entity_id
_entity_poly.type
_entity_poly.pdbx_seq_one_letter_code
_entity_poly.pdbx_strand_id
1 'polypeptide(L)'
;MTTSPSERGVSLGMPELPAPAYPDDVRARLETDAREIIARYPDSRSALLPLLHLVQAEEGHVTRTGMQFCADVLELTTAEVTAVATFYTMYRRRPSGDYQVGVCTNTLCAVMGGDAIFSELQEHLGVGNGETTDDGKVTLEHIECNAACDFAPVVMVNWEFFDNQTPDTAKRLVDDLRAGRPVEPTRGAPLCTFKETARILAGFPDERPGAVEASGGAGPASLVGLRLARGETAPARVVHPREGSSQDGDGAPQDRGAPEPSPSEHPSSHDAPQDTSASDPAHPAGPAAEEGE
;
A
#
# COMPACT_ATOMS: atom_id res chain seq x y z
N MET A 1 29.13 -46.84 5.76
CA MET A 1 27.80 -46.33 6.11
C MET A 1 27.92 -45.77 7.53
N THR A 2 28.21 -44.49 7.65
CA THR A 2 28.31 -43.78 8.92
C THR A 2 27.21 -42.75 8.93
N THR A 3 26.18 -42.98 9.75
CA THR A 3 25.09 -42.08 10.00
C THR A 3 25.57 -40.90 10.83
N SER A 4 25.41 -39.70 10.31
CA SER A 4 25.68 -38.43 11.02
C SER A 4 24.71 -38.27 12.21
N PRO A 5 25.15 -37.81 13.38
CA PRO A 5 24.26 -37.58 14.50
C PRO A 5 23.44 -36.31 14.20
N SER A 6 22.12 -36.46 14.19
CA SER A 6 21.18 -35.34 14.16
C SER A 6 21.41 -34.43 15.36
N GLU A 7 21.62 -33.17 15.10
CA GLU A 7 21.65 -32.10 16.10
C GLU A 7 20.32 -32.04 16.83
N ARG A 8 20.27 -32.61 18.02
CA ARG A 8 19.15 -32.41 18.95
C ARG A 8 19.24 -30.99 19.49
N GLY A 9 18.40 -30.08 18.94
CA GLY A 9 18.20 -28.78 19.52
C GLY A 9 17.78 -28.91 20.99
N VAL A 10 18.46 -28.16 21.85
CA VAL A 10 18.13 -28.09 23.28
C VAL A 10 16.78 -27.40 23.41
N SER A 11 15.74 -28.17 23.69
CA SER A 11 14.43 -27.63 24.08
C SER A 11 14.57 -27.00 25.47
N LEU A 12 14.36 -25.71 25.58
CA LEU A 12 14.40 -24.93 26.82
C LEU A 12 13.20 -25.14 27.75
N GLY A 13 12.45 -26.26 27.60
CA GLY A 13 11.42 -26.66 28.55
C GLY A 13 10.21 -25.71 28.68
N MET A 14 10.02 -24.78 27.75
CA MET A 14 8.81 -24.00 27.66
C MET A 14 7.67 -24.88 27.13
N PRO A 15 6.48 -24.83 27.72
CA PRO A 15 5.35 -25.58 27.18
C PRO A 15 5.10 -25.10 25.74
N GLU A 16 5.17 -26.02 24.78
CA GLU A 16 4.76 -25.75 23.40
C GLU A 16 3.27 -25.42 23.43
N LEU A 17 2.93 -24.16 23.27
CA LEU A 17 1.56 -23.78 23.01
C LEU A 17 1.16 -24.43 21.67
N PRO A 18 -0.04 -25.05 21.59
CA PRO A 18 -0.49 -25.64 20.33
C PRO A 18 -0.43 -24.58 19.23
N ALA A 19 0.10 -24.96 18.07
CA ALA A 19 0.12 -24.09 16.92
C ALA A 19 -1.29 -23.60 16.59
N PRO A 20 -1.51 -22.32 16.34
CA PRO A 20 -2.83 -21.82 15.99
C PRO A 20 -3.27 -22.50 14.68
N ALA A 21 -4.50 -22.99 14.64
CA ALA A 21 -5.05 -23.70 13.48
C ALA A 21 -6.47 -23.21 13.17
N TYR A 22 -6.83 -23.27 11.89
CA TYR A 22 -8.20 -23.05 11.46
C TYR A 22 -9.12 -24.21 11.88
N PRO A 23 -10.44 -23.96 12.05
CA PRO A 23 -11.43 -25.02 12.11
C PRO A 23 -11.33 -25.93 10.86
N ASP A 24 -11.67 -27.21 11.02
CA ASP A 24 -11.46 -28.23 9.99
C ASP A 24 -12.13 -27.90 8.64
N ASP A 25 -13.33 -27.35 8.68
CA ASP A 25 -14.11 -26.94 7.49
C ASP A 25 -13.46 -25.75 6.76
N VAL A 26 -12.97 -24.75 7.50
CA VAL A 26 -12.23 -23.59 6.95
C VAL A 26 -10.91 -24.07 6.36
N ARG A 27 -10.18 -24.92 7.11
CA ARG A 27 -8.90 -25.47 6.66
C ARG A 27 -9.04 -26.25 5.37
N ALA A 28 -10.03 -27.14 5.26
CA ALA A 28 -10.27 -27.96 4.07
C ALA A 28 -10.55 -27.10 2.82
N ARG A 29 -11.30 -26.00 2.97
CA ARG A 29 -11.58 -25.04 1.90
C ARG A 29 -10.30 -24.30 1.49
N LEU A 30 -9.56 -23.75 2.45
CA LEU A 30 -8.30 -23.06 2.19
C LEU A 30 -7.24 -23.97 1.55
N GLU A 31 -7.15 -25.26 1.95
CA GLU A 31 -6.25 -26.23 1.34
C GLU A 31 -6.62 -26.52 -0.13
N THR A 32 -7.89 -26.49 -0.47
CA THR A 32 -8.35 -26.64 -1.84
C THR A 32 -7.91 -25.45 -2.70
N ASP A 33 -8.17 -24.24 -2.21
CA ASP A 33 -7.75 -22.99 -2.86
C ASP A 33 -6.22 -22.91 -2.96
N ALA A 34 -5.50 -23.29 -1.89
CA ALA A 34 -4.04 -23.27 -1.86
C ALA A 34 -3.41 -24.21 -2.89
N ARG A 35 -3.97 -25.42 -3.07
CA ARG A 35 -3.49 -26.35 -4.12
C ARG A 35 -3.65 -25.76 -5.51
N GLU A 36 -4.75 -25.08 -5.77
CA GLU A 36 -4.97 -24.39 -7.06
C GLU A 36 -3.95 -23.29 -7.30
N ILE A 37 -3.65 -22.49 -6.26
CA ILE A 37 -2.64 -21.42 -6.34
C ILE A 37 -1.25 -22.01 -6.57
N ILE A 38 -0.84 -22.99 -5.76
CA ILE A 38 0.50 -23.61 -5.82
C ILE A 38 0.74 -24.25 -7.19
N ALA A 39 -0.27 -24.87 -7.78
CA ALA A 39 -0.16 -25.52 -9.09
C ALA A 39 0.20 -24.55 -10.24
N ARG A 40 0.09 -23.26 -10.05
CA ARG A 40 0.45 -22.23 -11.05
C ARG A 40 1.95 -21.93 -11.10
N TYR A 41 2.72 -22.39 -10.11
CA TYR A 41 4.13 -22.05 -9.94
C TYR A 41 5.02 -23.30 -10.10
N PRO A 42 6.16 -23.19 -10.79
CA PRO A 42 7.14 -24.30 -10.88
C PRO A 42 7.76 -24.65 -9.51
N ASP A 43 7.91 -23.66 -8.62
CA ASP A 43 8.39 -23.81 -7.25
C ASP A 43 7.27 -23.38 -6.30
N SER A 44 6.88 -24.29 -5.41
CA SER A 44 5.80 -24.05 -4.43
C SER A 44 6.04 -22.82 -3.56
N ARG A 45 7.30 -22.51 -3.21
CA ARG A 45 7.69 -21.33 -2.43
C ARG A 45 7.24 -20.02 -3.10
N SER A 46 7.19 -19.96 -4.42
CA SER A 46 6.75 -18.79 -5.18
C SER A 46 5.26 -18.46 -4.98
N ALA A 47 4.48 -19.41 -4.49
CA ALA A 47 3.07 -19.22 -4.16
C ALA A 47 2.84 -18.48 -2.82
N LEU A 48 3.88 -18.15 -2.05
CA LEU A 48 3.72 -17.53 -0.73
C LEU A 48 2.98 -16.19 -0.79
N LEU A 49 3.26 -15.34 -1.79
CA LEU A 49 2.61 -14.04 -1.92
C LEU A 49 1.08 -14.17 -2.13
N PRO A 50 0.59 -14.93 -3.12
CA PRO A 50 -0.85 -15.12 -3.26
C PRO A 50 -1.49 -15.91 -2.11
N LEU A 51 -0.79 -16.81 -1.44
CA LEU A 51 -1.31 -17.48 -0.25
C LEU A 51 -1.49 -16.55 0.94
N LEU A 52 -0.63 -15.55 1.12
CA LEU A 52 -0.82 -14.51 2.11
C LEU A 52 -2.07 -13.65 1.79
N HIS A 53 -2.35 -13.38 0.52
CA HIS A 53 -3.62 -12.76 0.11
C HIS A 53 -4.82 -13.67 0.36
N LEU A 54 -4.69 -14.99 0.16
CA LEU A 54 -5.77 -15.95 0.43
C LEU A 54 -6.18 -15.94 1.90
N VAL A 55 -5.23 -16.03 2.83
CA VAL A 55 -5.54 -15.99 4.28
C VAL A 55 -6.02 -14.60 4.71
N GLN A 56 -5.56 -13.54 4.08
CA GLN A 56 -6.07 -12.19 4.28
C GLN A 56 -7.52 -12.02 3.81
N ALA A 57 -7.90 -12.66 2.71
CA ALA A 57 -9.28 -12.70 2.22
C ALA A 57 -10.22 -13.40 3.22
N GLU A 58 -9.75 -14.44 3.90
CA GLU A 58 -10.53 -15.15 4.92
C GLU A 58 -10.80 -14.29 6.16
N GLU A 59 -9.74 -13.68 6.73
CA GLU A 59 -9.81 -13.05 8.04
C GLU A 59 -9.83 -11.50 8.01
N GLY A 60 -9.62 -10.89 6.85
CA GLY A 60 -9.48 -9.43 6.70
C GLY A 60 -8.09 -8.90 7.06
N HIS A 61 -7.20 -9.76 7.57
CA HIS A 61 -5.78 -9.47 7.84
C HIS A 61 -4.99 -10.77 7.93
N VAL A 62 -3.67 -10.68 7.87
CA VAL A 62 -2.79 -11.84 8.00
C VAL A 62 -2.56 -12.15 9.49
N THR A 63 -3.19 -13.20 9.98
CA THR A 63 -3.09 -13.65 11.38
C THR A 63 -1.94 -14.62 11.59
N ARG A 64 -1.65 -14.96 12.84
CA ARG A 64 -0.72 -16.05 13.17
C ARG A 64 -1.21 -17.39 12.63
N THR A 65 -2.51 -17.64 12.66
CA THR A 65 -3.14 -18.84 12.09
C THR A 65 -2.94 -18.91 10.59
N GLY A 66 -3.17 -17.79 9.88
CA GLY A 66 -2.93 -17.69 8.45
C GLY A 66 -1.46 -17.89 8.07
N MET A 67 -0.52 -17.30 8.84
CA MET A 67 0.91 -17.52 8.61
C MET A 67 1.33 -18.97 8.85
N GLN A 68 0.80 -19.62 9.89
CA GLN A 68 1.04 -21.05 10.15
C GLN A 68 0.51 -21.91 9.02
N PHE A 69 -0.70 -21.63 8.53
CA PHE A 69 -1.28 -22.34 7.38
C PHE A 69 -0.40 -22.21 6.15
N CYS A 70 0.08 -21.01 5.80
CA CYS A 70 0.99 -20.82 4.67
C CYS A 70 2.32 -21.61 4.86
N ALA A 71 2.84 -21.63 6.09
CA ALA A 71 4.04 -22.40 6.42
C ALA A 71 3.84 -23.91 6.20
N ASP A 72 2.70 -24.44 6.70
CA ASP A 72 2.36 -25.86 6.59
C ASP A 72 2.24 -26.31 5.12
N VAL A 73 1.48 -25.55 4.29
CA VAL A 73 1.20 -25.97 2.91
C VAL A 73 2.39 -25.79 1.95
N LEU A 74 3.36 -24.93 2.32
CA LEU A 74 4.56 -24.68 1.52
C LEU A 74 5.81 -25.36 2.08
N GLU A 75 5.71 -26.09 3.20
CA GLU A 75 6.84 -26.68 3.92
C GLU A 75 7.92 -25.65 4.29
N LEU A 76 7.46 -24.45 4.68
CA LEU A 76 8.31 -23.33 5.15
C LEU A 76 8.25 -23.23 6.67
N THR A 77 9.19 -22.47 7.23
CA THR A 77 9.12 -22.06 8.62
C THR A 77 8.19 -20.83 8.78
N THR A 78 7.54 -20.72 9.93
CA THR A 78 6.74 -19.51 10.24
C THR A 78 7.59 -18.23 10.25
N ALA A 79 8.89 -18.34 10.53
CA ALA A 79 9.82 -17.21 10.47
C ALA A 79 10.00 -16.69 9.02
N GLU A 80 10.13 -17.59 8.04
CA GLU A 80 10.22 -17.22 6.62
C GLU A 80 8.92 -16.58 6.13
N VAL A 81 7.78 -17.15 6.49
CA VAL A 81 6.46 -16.57 6.15
C VAL A 81 6.27 -15.21 6.79
N THR A 82 6.63 -15.05 8.09
CA THR A 82 6.55 -13.79 8.79
C THR A 82 7.44 -12.72 8.17
N ALA A 83 8.67 -13.08 7.76
CA ALA A 83 9.58 -12.16 7.10
C ALA A 83 8.95 -11.56 5.83
N VAL A 84 8.29 -12.37 5.01
CA VAL A 84 7.59 -11.90 3.80
C VAL A 84 6.36 -11.07 4.17
N ALA A 85 5.52 -11.55 5.09
CA ALA A 85 4.31 -10.85 5.52
C ALA A 85 4.58 -9.48 6.16
N THR A 86 5.78 -9.27 6.73
CA THR A 86 6.18 -7.98 7.32
C THR A 86 6.86 -7.04 6.34
N PHE A 87 7.34 -7.55 5.21
CA PHE A 87 8.05 -6.75 4.21
C PHE A 87 7.08 -5.91 3.35
N TYR A 88 5.95 -6.46 2.95
CA TYR A 88 5.01 -5.79 2.06
C TYR A 88 3.88 -5.12 2.85
N THR A 89 3.60 -3.85 2.57
CA THR A 89 2.55 -3.06 3.23
C THR A 89 1.13 -3.53 2.91
N MET A 90 0.95 -4.27 1.80
CA MET A 90 -0.35 -4.83 1.41
C MET A 90 -0.86 -5.92 2.36
N TYR A 91 0.04 -6.60 3.11
CA TYR A 91 -0.34 -7.59 4.09
C TYR A 91 -0.64 -6.92 5.43
N ARG A 92 -1.92 -6.79 5.76
CA ARG A 92 -2.39 -6.20 7.00
C ARG A 92 -2.18 -7.17 8.15
N ARG A 93 -1.54 -6.74 9.21
CA ARG A 93 -1.27 -7.55 10.41
C ARG A 93 -2.19 -7.19 11.58
N ARG A 94 -3.12 -6.28 11.34
CA ARG A 94 -4.17 -5.86 12.28
C ARG A 94 -5.50 -5.90 11.54
N PRO A 95 -6.61 -6.10 12.24
CA PRO A 95 -7.93 -6.01 11.65
C PRO A 95 -8.09 -4.73 10.85
N SER A 96 -8.61 -4.87 9.65
CA SER A 96 -8.84 -3.78 8.71
C SER A 96 -10.32 -3.65 8.40
N GLY A 97 -10.74 -2.45 8.01
CA GLY A 97 -12.10 -2.20 7.55
C GLY A 97 -12.42 -2.85 6.22
N ASP A 98 -13.70 -2.82 5.85
CA ASP A 98 -14.17 -3.28 4.55
C ASP A 98 -13.51 -2.48 3.39
N TYR A 99 -13.12 -1.24 3.67
CA TYR A 99 -12.51 -0.33 2.72
C TYR A 99 -11.21 0.26 3.27
N GLN A 100 -10.10 0.01 2.55
CA GLN A 100 -8.82 0.67 2.79
C GLN A 100 -8.82 1.98 2.01
N VAL A 101 -8.90 3.11 2.71
CA VAL A 101 -8.89 4.44 2.11
C VAL A 101 -7.49 5.02 2.24
N GLY A 102 -6.75 5.03 1.14
CA GLY A 102 -5.38 5.52 1.05
C GLY A 102 -5.33 6.89 0.38
N VAL A 103 -4.82 7.89 1.08
CA VAL A 103 -4.63 9.23 0.54
C VAL A 103 -3.17 9.41 0.12
N CYS A 104 -2.92 9.74 -1.14
CA CYS A 104 -1.58 10.06 -1.60
C CYS A 104 -1.14 11.42 -1.05
N THR A 105 -0.06 11.40 -0.26
CA THR A 105 0.57 12.59 0.34
C THR A 105 1.97 12.85 -0.22
N ASN A 106 2.29 12.28 -1.38
CA ASN A 106 3.56 12.52 -2.07
C ASN A 106 3.54 13.83 -2.84
N THR A 107 4.71 14.33 -3.14
CA THR A 107 5.03 15.66 -3.63
C THR A 107 3.91 16.40 -4.37
N LEU A 108 3.43 15.89 -5.50
CA LEU A 108 2.43 16.62 -6.30
C LEU A 108 1.04 16.56 -5.66
N CYS A 109 0.64 15.41 -5.14
CA CYS A 109 -0.63 15.28 -4.41
C CYS A 109 -0.63 16.17 -3.16
N ALA A 110 0.47 16.22 -2.39
CA ALA A 110 0.61 17.11 -1.23
C ALA A 110 0.43 18.57 -1.63
N VAL A 111 1.19 19.06 -2.64
CA VAL A 111 1.09 20.43 -3.16
C VAL A 111 -0.31 20.76 -3.65
N MET A 112 -1.02 19.78 -4.22
CA MET A 112 -2.39 19.93 -4.73
C MET A 112 -3.47 19.77 -3.65
N GLY A 113 -3.11 19.48 -2.40
CA GLY A 113 -4.04 19.39 -1.27
C GLY A 113 -4.20 17.99 -0.66
N GLY A 114 -3.37 17.02 -1.02
CA GLY A 114 -3.42 15.66 -0.45
C GLY A 114 -3.25 15.63 1.06
N ASP A 115 -2.35 16.45 1.62
CA ASP A 115 -2.17 16.55 3.07
C ASP A 115 -3.42 17.12 3.76
N ALA A 116 -4.09 18.10 3.15
CA ALA A 116 -5.34 18.64 3.65
C ALA A 116 -6.46 17.60 3.62
N ILE A 117 -6.57 16.82 2.53
CA ILE A 117 -7.52 15.71 2.43
C ILE A 117 -7.29 14.72 3.56
N PHE A 118 -6.05 14.29 3.79
CA PHE A 118 -5.73 13.32 4.83
C PHE A 118 -6.07 13.85 6.22
N SER A 119 -5.65 15.06 6.54
CA SER A 119 -5.91 15.70 7.84
C SER A 119 -7.41 15.86 8.11
N GLU A 120 -8.18 16.31 7.13
CA GLU A 120 -9.63 16.47 7.28
C GLU A 120 -10.38 15.12 7.37
N LEU A 121 -9.89 14.08 6.70
CA LEU A 121 -10.45 12.74 6.86
C LEU A 121 -10.15 12.15 8.23
N GLN A 122 -8.96 12.40 8.81
CA GLN A 122 -8.66 12.00 10.18
C GLN A 122 -9.64 12.62 11.19
N GLU A 123 -9.87 13.91 11.07
CA GLU A 123 -10.83 14.63 11.94
C GLU A 123 -12.27 14.13 11.72
N HIS A 124 -12.69 14.01 10.46
CA HIS A 124 -14.04 13.59 10.08
C HIS A 124 -14.40 12.16 10.53
N LEU A 125 -13.44 11.23 10.40
CA LEU A 125 -13.62 9.83 10.76
C LEU A 125 -13.29 9.56 12.23
N GLY A 126 -12.55 10.44 12.90
CA GLY A 126 -12.08 10.27 14.27
C GLY A 126 -11.02 9.17 14.40
N VAL A 127 -10.19 8.95 13.36
CA VAL A 127 -9.16 7.91 13.33
C VAL A 127 -7.80 8.47 12.93
N GLY A 128 -6.74 7.85 13.41
CA GLY A 128 -5.37 8.13 13.02
C GLY A 128 -4.94 7.37 11.77
N ASN A 129 -3.67 7.55 11.39
CA ASN A 129 -3.07 6.80 10.29
C ASN A 129 -3.00 5.29 10.58
N GLY A 130 -3.53 4.49 9.68
CA GLY A 130 -3.59 3.03 9.82
C GLY A 130 -4.64 2.54 10.82
N GLU A 131 -5.54 3.41 11.26
CA GLU A 131 -6.63 3.07 12.17
C GLU A 131 -7.94 2.85 11.41
N THR A 132 -8.81 2.06 12.02
CA THR A 132 -10.11 1.69 11.47
C THR A 132 -11.23 2.34 12.27
N THR A 133 -12.26 2.82 11.59
CA THR A 133 -13.47 3.36 12.23
C THR A 133 -14.15 2.32 13.11
N ASP A 134 -14.85 2.76 14.18
CA ASP A 134 -15.50 1.88 15.16
C ASP A 134 -16.56 0.95 14.53
N ASP A 135 -17.14 1.33 13.39
CA ASP A 135 -18.09 0.53 12.63
C ASP A 135 -17.40 -0.56 11.76
N GLY A 136 -16.07 -0.61 11.78
CA GLY A 136 -15.29 -1.57 11.00
C GLY A 136 -15.34 -1.36 9.49
N LYS A 137 -15.77 -0.20 9.02
CA LYS A 137 -15.97 0.06 7.58
C LYS A 137 -14.74 0.61 6.89
N VAL A 138 -14.09 1.59 7.47
CA VAL A 138 -13.00 2.33 6.82
C VAL A 138 -11.73 2.25 7.63
N THR A 139 -10.64 1.85 7.00
CA THR A 139 -9.28 2.06 7.51
C THR A 139 -8.64 3.20 6.72
N LEU A 140 -8.21 4.25 7.41
CA LEU A 140 -7.59 5.41 6.79
C LEU A 140 -6.06 5.30 6.86
N GLU A 141 -5.38 5.55 5.74
CA GLU A 141 -3.92 5.63 5.72
C GLU A 141 -3.42 6.66 4.71
N HIS A 142 -2.27 7.24 4.95
CA HIS A 142 -1.52 7.88 3.89
C HIS A 142 -0.74 6.83 3.10
N ILE A 143 -0.67 6.99 1.79
CA ILE A 143 0.01 6.05 0.90
C ILE A 143 1.10 6.73 0.08
N GLU A 144 2.05 5.92 -0.37
CA GLU A 144 3.08 6.33 -1.30
C GLU A 144 2.49 6.60 -2.69
N CYS A 145 3.28 7.25 -3.55
CA CYS A 145 2.86 7.65 -4.88
C CYS A 145 2.49 6.45 -5.77
N ASN A 146 1.26 6.46 -6.28
CA ASN A 146 0.75 5.45 -7.21
C ASN A 146 0.94 5.85 -8.69
N ALA A 147 1.86 6.76 -8.99
CA ALA A 147 2.18 7.23 -10.34
C ALA A 147 0.96 7.82 -11.10
N ALA A 148 -0.03 8.33 -10.38
CA ALA A 148 -1.25 8.92 -10.91
C ALA A 148 -1.24 10.47 -10.81
N CYS A 149 -0.06 11.08 -10.88
CA CYS A 149 0.15 12.51 -10.64
C CYS A 149 -0.54 13.43 -11.65
N ASP A 150 -0.85 12.94 -12.83
CA ASP A 150 -1.62 13.63 -13.86
C ASP A 150 -3.09 13.90 -13.46
N PHE A 151 -3.56 13.22 -12.39
CA PHE A 151 -4.89 13.39 -11.82
C PHE A 151 -4.87 13.71 -10.31
N ALA A 152 -3.76 14.33 -9.85
CA ALA A 152 -3.62 14.72 -8.44
C ALA A 152 -4.67 15.76 -8.01
N PRO A 153 -5.11 15.75 -6.72
CA PRO A 153 -4.82 14.77 -5.67
C PRO A 153 -5.58 13.46 -5.84
N VAL A 154 -4.95 12.34 -5.45
CA VAL A 154 -5.51 11.00 -5.63
C VAL A 154 -5.80 10.35 -4.28
N VAL A 155 -6.99 9.77 -4.17
CA VAL A 155 -7.38 8.84 -3.10
C VAL A 155 -7.59 7.47 -3.73
N MET A 156 -7.20 6.43 -3.04
CA MET A 156 -7.48 5.04 -3.44
C MET A 156 -8.40 4.38 -2.42
N VAL A 157 -9.33 3.57 -2.92
CA VAL A 157 -10.15 2.69 -2.08
C VAL A 157 -9.98 1.26 -2.58
N ASN A 158 -9.43 0.38 -1.75
CA ASN A 158 -9.13 -1.00 -2.12
C ASN A 158 -8.41 -1.12 -3.48
N TRP A 159 -7.42 -0.21 -3.71
CA TRP A 159 -6.60 -0.05 -4.92
C TRP A 159 -7.32 0.49 -6.17
N GLU A 160 -8.60 0.85 -6.09
CA GLU A 160 -9.28 1.58 -7.15
C GLU A 160 -9.11 3.10 -6.99
N PHE A 161 -9.04 3.83 -8.10
CA PHE A 161 -8.65 5.25 -8.11
C PHE A 161 -9.83 6.20 -8.03
N PHE A 162 -9.66 7.22 -7.19
CA PHE A 162 -10.51 8.39 -7.08
C PHE A 162 -9.65 9.63 -7.33
N ASP A 163 -9.72 10.14 -8.54
CA ASP A 163 -8.87 11.21 -9.05
C ASP A 163 -9.40 12.60 -8.70
N ASN A 164 -8.52 13.63 -8.72
CA ASN A 164 -8.84 15.04 -8.54
C ASN A 164 -9.69 15.31 -7.28
N GLN A 165 -9.36 14.64 -6.19
CA GLN A 165 -10.12 14.76 -4.95
C GLN A 165 -9.87 16.09 -4.27
N THR A 166 -10.90 16.53 -3.52
CA THR A 166 -10.84 17.64 -2.57
C THR A 166 -11.24 17.11 -1.19
N PRO A 167 -10.98 17.83 -0.09
CA PRO A 167 -11.47 17.44 1.23
C PRO A 167 -12.98 17.12 1.24
N ASP A 168 -13.79 17.94 0.58
CA ASP A 168 -15.24 17.74 0.55
C ASP A 168 -15.66 16.50 -0.26
N THR A 169 -15.01 16.24 -1.40
CA THR A 169 -15.32 15.01 -2.18
C THR A 169 -14.85 13.77 -1.45
N ALA A 170 -13.70 13.82 -0.79
CA ALA A 170 -13.17 12.69 -0.01
C ALA A 170 -14.04 12.40 1.23
N LYS A 171 -14.55 13.42 1.94
CA LYS A 171 -15.52 13.23 3.03
C LYS A 171 -16.80 12.56 2.54
N ARG A 172 -17.38 13.03 1.43
CA ARG A 172 -18.55 12.40 0.84
C ARG A 172 -18.28 10.94 0.45
N LEU A 173 -17.11 10.67 -0.14
CA LEU A 173 -16.70 9.31 -0.50
C LEU A 173 -16.72 8.38 0.72
N VAL A 174 -16.07 8.73 1.82
CA VAL A 174 -16.04 7.87 3.01
C VAL A 174 -17.41 7.75 3.69
N ASP A 175 -18.24 8.79 3.66
CA ASP A 175 -19.62 8.74 4.17
C ASP A 175 -20.50 7.80 3.32
N ASP A 176 -20.32 7.80 1.99
CA ASP A 176 -21.02 6.89 1.08
C ASP A 176 -20.61 5.44 1.32
N LEU A 177 -19.30 5.18 1.46
CA LEU A 177 -18.77 3.86 1.79
C LEU A 177 -19.34 3.34 3.11
N ARG A 178 -19.32 4.15 4.17
CA ARG A 178 -19.85 3.77 5.49
C ARG A 178 -21.35 3.52 5.48
N ALA A 179 -22.09 4.28 4.67
CA ALA A 179 -23.52 4.10 4.51
C ALA A 179 -23.91 2.96 3.55
N GLY A 180 -22.94 2.29 2.93
CA GLY A 180 -23.18 1.24 1.93
C GLY A 180 -23.81 1.76 0.65
N ARG A 181 -23.63 3.06 0.33
CA ARG A 181 -24.10 3.61 -0.93
C ARG A 181 -23.14 3.26 -2.06
N PRO A 182 -23.66 3.00 -3.29
CA PRO A 182 -22.81 2.73 -4.43
C PRO A 182 -21.82 3.87 -4.70
N VAL A 183 -20.57 3.53 -4.91
CA VAL A 183 -19.49 4.48 -5.25
C VAL A 183 -18.75 3.95 -6.46
N GLU A 184 -18.58 4.83 -7.46
CA GLU A 184 -17.88 4.49 -8.71
C GLU A 184 -16.48 5.09 -8.69
N PRO A 185 -15.42 4.28 -8.85
CA PRO A 185 -14.07 4.78 -9.06
C PRO A 185 -14.00 5.63 -10.33
N THR A 186 -13.12 6.64 -10.34
CA THR A 186 -12.91 7.47 -11.55
C THR A 186 -12.21 6.68 -12.66
N ARG A 187 -11.50 5.64 -12.30
CA ARG A 187 -10.88 4.65 -13.18
C ARG A 187 -10.55 3.39 -12.39
N GLY A 188 -10.46 2.27 -13.10
CA GLY A 188 -10.28 0.95 -12.52
C GLY A 188 -11.56 0.13 -12.56
N ALA A 189 -11.58 -0.95 -11.80
CA ALA A 189 -12.72 -1.85 -11.72
C ALA A 189 -13.81 -1.31 -10.75
N PRO A 190 -15.06 -1.79 -10.85
CA PRO A 190 -16.08 -1.51 -9.85
C PRO A 190 -15.57 -1.84 -8.44
N LEU A 191 -15.93 -1.04 -7.45
CA LEU A 191 -15.44 -1.21 -6.08
C LEU A 191 -15.97 -2.49 -5.45
N CYS A 192 -15.14 -3.19 -4.68
CA CYS A 192 -15.50 -4.31 -3.84
C CYS A 192 -14.83 -4.20 -2.46
N THR A 193 -15.19 -5.07 -1.54
CA THR A 193 -14.63 -5.08 -0.18
C THR A 193 -13.15 -5.48 -0.19
N PHE A 194 -12.43 -5.14 0.87
CA PHE A 194 -11.03 -5.51 1.05
C PHE A 194 -10.79 -7.03 0.99
N LYS A 195 -11.70 -7.82 1.56
CA LYS A 195 -11.63 -9.29 1.49
C LYS A 195 -11.79 -9.82 0.07
N GLU A 196 -12.73 -9.27 -0.69
CA GLU A 196 -12.92 -9.64 -2.10
C GLU A 196 -11.71 -9.24 -2.93
N THR A 197 -11.17 -8.04 -2.73
CA THR A 197 -9.93 -7.61 -3.39
C THR A 197 -8.76 -8.54 -3.03
N ALA A 198 -8.61 -8.92 -1.76
CA ALA A 198 -7.57 -9.85 -1.35
C ALA A 198 -7.72 -11.22 -2.05
N ARG A 199 -8.96 -11.71 -2.25
CA ARG A 199 -9.21 -12.96 -3.00
C ARG A 199 -8.82 -12.84 -4.47
N ILE A 200 -9.12 -11.72 -5.11
CA ILE A 200 -8.67 -11.43 -6.48
C ILE A 200 -7.14 -11.40 -6.56
N LEU A 201 -6.47 -10.76 -5.60
CA LEU A 201 -5.02 -10.71 -5.51
C LEU A 201 -4.38 -12.06 -5.21
N ALA A 202 -5.12 -12.99 -4.57
CA ALA A 202 -4.71 -14.39 -4.45
C ALA A 202 -4.74 -15.14 -5.81
N GLY A 203 -5.27 -14.50 -6.87
CA GLY A 203 -5.30 -15.01 -8.24
C GLY A 203 -6.61 -15.70 -8.62
N PHE A 204 -7.67 -15.50 -7.86
CA PHE A 204 -9.02 -15.96 -8.26
C PHE A 204 -9.66 -14.98 -9.24
N PRO A 205 -10.55 -15.46 -10.14
CA PRO A 205 -11.20 -14.60 -11.12
C PRO A 205 -11.95 -13.43 -10.48
N ASP A 206 -11.85 -12.27 -11.11
CA ASP A 206 -12.69 -11.12 -10.79
C ASP A 206 -13.99 -11.24 -11.59
N GLU A 207 -15.07 -11.61 -10.91
CA GLU A 207 -16.39 -11.84 -11.51
C GLU A 207 -17.27 -10.58 -11.53
N ARG A 208 -16.74 -9.43 -11.08
CA ARG A 208 -17.50 -8.17 -11.09
C ARG A 208 -17.77 -7.73 -12.53
N PRO A 209 -19.03 -7.38 -12.89
CA PRO A 209 -19.35 -6.91 -14.23
C PRO A 209 -18.49 -5.70 -14.63
N GLY A 210 -17.81 -5.77 -15.76
CA GLY A 210 -16.96 -4.70 -16.28
C GLY A 210 -15.57 -4.59 -15.66
N ALA A 211 -15.21 -5.46 -14.71
CA ALA A 211 -13.91 -5.37 -14.03
C ALA A 211 -12.72 -5.63 -14.97
N VAL A 212 -12.85 -6.60 -15.85
CA VAL A 212 -11.79 -6.95 -16.82
C VAL A 212 -11.63 -5.86 -17.88
N GLU A 213 -12.74 -5.31 -18.36
CA GLU A 213 -12.76 -4.25 -19.36
C GLU A 213 -12.30 -2.91 -18.82
N ALA A 214 -12.58 -2.63 -17.53
CA ALA A 214 -12.18 -1.40 -16.85
C ALA A 214 -10.67 -1.37 -16.51
N SER A 215 -10.05 -2.54 -16.40
CA SER A 215 -8.65 -2.65 -16.01
C SER A 215 -7.71 -2.18 -17.12
N GLY A 216 -6.92 -1.16 -16.87
CA GLY A 216 -5.68 -0.89 -17.61
C GLY A 216 -5.74 0.13 -18.74
N GLY A 217 -6.79 0.87 -18.92
CA GLY A 217 -6.81 1.99 -19.85
C GLY A 217 -6.01 3.19 -19.33
N ALA A 218 -4.88 3.55 -19.98
CA ALA A 218 -4.26 4.83 -19.70
C ALA A 218 -5.24 5.96 -20.09
N GLY A 219 -5.52 6.87 -19.14
CA GLY A 219 -6.43 8.00 -19.38
C GLY A 219 -5.87 8.98 -20.42
N PRO A 220 -6.71 9.87 -20.97
CA PRO A 220 -6.29 10.84 -21.99
C PRO A 220 -5.08 11.70 -21.58
N ALA A 221 -4.99 12.07 -20.29
CA ALA A 221 -3.88 12.83 -19.75
C ALA A 221 -2.56 12.05 -19.82
N SER A 222 -2.56 10.78 -19.45
CA SER A 222 -1.38 9.91 -19.51
C SER A 222 -0.93 9.65 -20.95
N LEU A 223 -1.83 9.71 -21.93
CA LEU A 223 -1.55 9.48 -23.34
C LEU A 223 -1.09 10.74 -24.09
N VAL A 224 -1.17 11.92 -23.48
CA VAL A 224 -0.83 13.19 -24.17
C VAL A 224 0.59 13.17 -24.72
N GLY A 225 1.57 12.72 -23.92
CA GLY A 225 2.96 12.65 -24.35
C GLY A 225 3.15 11.75 -25.58
N LEU A 226 2.52 10.58 -25.59
CA LEU A 226 2.56 9.65 -26.73
C LEU A 226 1.90 10.24 -27.98
N ARG A 227 0.78 10.93 -27.82
CA ARG A 227 0.05 11.57 -28.92
C ARG A 227 0.85 12.70 -29.53
N LEU A 228 1.48 13.54 -28.69
CA LEU A 228 2.38 14.60 -29.16
C LEU A 228 3.59 14.02 -29.91
N ALA A 229 4.19 12.93 -29.40
CA ALA A 229 5.29 12.24 -30.08
C ALA A 229 4.89 11.67 -31.45
N ARG A 230 3.61 11.38 -31.65
CA ARG A 230 3.03 10.94 -32.93
C ARG A 230 2.61 12.11 -33.85
N GLY A 231 2.87 13.35 -33.45
CA GLY A 231 2.52 14.54 -34.21
C GLY A 231 1.06 14.98 -34.04
N GLU A 232 0.34 14.45 -33.06
CA GLU A 232 -1.01 14.93 -32.77
C GLU A 232 -0.94 16.25 -31.98
N THR A 233 -1.91 17.14 -32.21
CA THR A 233 -2.04 18.36 -31.41
C THR A 233 -2.54 18.06 -30.02
N ALA A 234 -2.02 18.78 -29.01
CA ALA A 234 -2.54 18.66 -27.66
C ALA A 234 -4.05 18.98 -27.63
N PRO A 235 -4.86 18.23 -26.90
CA PRO A 235 -6.26 18.58 -26.71
C PRO A 235 -6.35 19.95 -26.04
N ALA A 236 -7.34 20.75 -26.42
CA ALA A 236 -7.61 22.01 -25.76
C ALA A 236 -7.82 21.78 -24.25
N ARG A 237 -7.17 22.59 -23.42
CA ARG A 237 -7.33 22.49 -21.97
C ARG A 237 -8.81 22.72 -21.62
N VAL A 238 -9.46 21.68 -21.10
CA VAL A 238 -10.79 21.83 -20.50
C VAL A 238 -10.58 22.56 -19.17
N VAL A 239 -10.82 23.85 -19.16
CA VAL A 239 -10.88 24.61 -17.92
C VAL A 239 -12.25 24.34 -17.32
N HIS A 240 -12.33 23.49 -16.32
CA HIS A 240 -13.54 23.37 -15.53
C HIS A 240 -13.74 24.72 -14.81
N PRO A 241 -14.90 25.39 -14.95
CA PRO A 241 -15.19 26.58 -14.15
C PRO A 241 -15.08 26.20 -12.68
N ARG A 242 -14.31 26.94 -11.90
CA ARG A 242 -14.39 26.82 -10.44
C ARG A 242 -15.80 27.21 -10.04
N GLU A 243 -16.61 26.28 -9.61
CA GLU A 243 -17.88 26.58 -8.96
C GLU A 243 -17.56 27.35 -7.69
N GLY A 244 -17.92 28.64 -7.65
CA GLY A 244 -17.89 29.43 -6.42
C GLY A 244 -16.98 30.65 -6.37
N SER A 245 -16.63 31.31 -7.49
CA SER A 245 -16.19 32.70 -7.41
C SER A 245 -17.30 33.61 -7.91
N SER A 246 -18.08 34.15 -6.97
CA SER A 246 -18.92 35.33 -7.23
C SER A 246 -18.05 36.44 -7.81
N GLN A 247 -18.31 36.81 -9.05
CA GLN A 247 -17.81 38.03 -9.64
C GLN A 247 -18.49 39.21 -8.96
N ASP A 248 -17.77 39.88 -8.11
CA ASP A 248 -18.03 41.28 -7.79
C ASP A 248 -16.68 41.98 -7.63
N GLY A 249 -16.43 42.95 -8.51
CA GLY A 249 -15.31 43.87 -8.35
C GLY A 249 -14.47 44.13 -9.60
N ASP A 250 -14.92 45.01 -10.46
CA ASP A 250 -14.08 45.79 -11.36
C ASP A 250 -12.90 46.42 -10.60
N GLY A 251 -11.70 45.89 -10.80
CA GLY A 251 -10.46 46.45 -10.31
C GLY A 251 -9.31 45.99 -11.21
N ALA A 252 -8.82 46.92 -12.01
CA ALA A 252 -7.62 46.71 -12.81
C ALA A 252 -6.44 46.21 -11.95
N PRO A 253 -5.59 45.28 -12.41
CA PRO A 253 -4.44 44.82 -11.65
C PRO A 253 -3.44 45.98 -11.49
N GLN A 254 -3.28 46.48 -10.28
CA GLN A 254 -2.13 47.28 -9.90
C GLN A 254 -0.93 46.38 -9.78
N ASP A 255 0.08 46.68 -10.59
CA ASP A 255 1.43 46.12 -10.51
C ASP A 255 1.99 46.33 -9.08
N ARG A 256 1.89 45.29 -8.23
CA ARG A 256 2.59 45.22 -6.96
C ARG A 256 3.91 44.54 -7.23
N GLY A 257 4.96 45.37 -7.31
CA GLY A 257 6.34 44.90 -7.36
C GLY A 257 6.59 43.79 -6.33
N ALA A 258 7.34 42.78 -6.78
CA ALA A 258 7.75 41.69 -5.92
C ALA A 258 8.46 42.21 -4.67
N PRO A 259 8.15 41.68 -3.47
CA PRO A 259 8.91 42.03 -2.28
C PRO A 259 10.36 41.54 -2.43
N GLU A 260 11.33 42.46 -2.22
CA GLU A 260 12.74 42.10 -2.14
C GLU A 260 12.93 41.09 -1.00
N PRO A 261 13.79 40.04 -1.21
CA PRO A 261 14.10 39.10 -0.15
C PRO A 261 14.88 39.78 0.96
N SER A 262 14.33 39.75 2.17
CA SER A 262 15.02 40.17 3.39
C SER A 262 16.28 39.35 3.58
N PRO A 263 17.42 39.88 4.01
CA PRO A 263 18.63 39.13 4.29
C PRO A 263 18.36 38.16 5.45
N SER A 264 18.53 36.87 5.16
CA SER A 264 18.49 35.82 6.16
C SER A 264 19.73 35.95 7.05
N GLU A 265 19.53 36.30 8.31
CA GLU A 265 20.55 36.11 9.34
C GLU A 265 20.76 34.60 9.54
N HIS A 266 21.90 34.10 9.10
CA HIS A 266 22.38 32.79 9.47
C HIS A 266 22.81 32.81 10.93
N PRO A 267 22.28 31.96 11.81
CA PRO A 267 22.91 31.73 13.09
C PRO A 267 24.21 30.96 12.86
N SER A 268 25.31 31.55 13.30
CA SER A 268 26.64 30.96 13.31
C SER A 268 26.66 29.69 14.16
N SER A 269 27.19 28.63 13.52
CA SER A 269 27.63 27.41 14.15
C SER A 269 28.52 27.64 15.34
N HIS A 270 28.20 27.08 16.51
CA HIS A 270 29.20 26.57 17.47
C HIS A 270 28.52 25.56 18.39
N ASP A 271 29.26 24.47 18.56
CA ASP A 271 29.23 23.42 19.56
C ASP A 271 28.57 22.08 19.12
N ALA A 272 29.41 21.32 18.41
CA ALA A 272 29.33 19.86 18.46
C ALA A 272 30.33 19.34 19.53
N PRO A 273 29.93 18.45 20.44
CA PRO A 273 30.86 17.81 21.36
C PRO A 273 31.75 16.83 20.59
N GLN A 274 33.09 16.97 20.79
CA GLN A 274 34.07 15.99 20.36
C GLN A 274 33.96 14.75 21.23
N ASP A 275 33.55 13.64 20.60
CA ASP A 275 33.66 12.32 21.21
C ASP A 275 35.04 11.74 20.89
N THR A 276 35.84 11.60 21.93
CA THR A 276 37.17 11.00 21.90
C THR A 276 37.06 9.54 22.30
N SER A 277 37.70 8.70 21.52
CA SER A 277 38.11 7.33 21.83
C SER A 277 37.16 6.17 21.49
N ALA A 278 37.54 5.44 20.45
CA ALA A 278 37.70 3.99 20.52
C ALA A 278 38.51 3.52 19.31
N SER A 279 39.66 2.99 19.58
CA SER A 279 40.59 2.33 18.69
C SER A 279 39.98 1.08 18.04
N ASP A 280 40.13 1.00 16.74
CA ASP A 280 39.79 -0.13 15.89
C ASP A 280 40.84 -1.25 16.06
N PRO A 281 40.49 -2.51 16.34
CA PRO A 281 41.42 -3.62 16.26
C PRO A 281 41.48 -4.18 14.84
N ALA A 282 42.67 -4.26 14.32
CA ALA A 282 43.08 -4.76 13.02
C ALA A 282 42.49 -6.13 12.68
N HIS A 283 41.95 -6.22 11.45
CA HIS A 283 41.52 -7.45 10.80
C HIS A 283 42.77 -8.20 10.29
N PRO A 284 42.96 -9.50 10.56
CA PRO A 284 44.06 -10.26 9.98
C PRO A 284 43.77 -10.65 8.52
N ALA A 285 44.77 -10.44 7.68
CA ALA A 285 44.78 -10.85 6.28
C ALA A 285 44.71 -12.39 6.15
N GLY A 286 43.84 -12.89 5.32
CA GLY A 286 43.80 -14.30 4.92
C GLY A 286 44.90 -14.65 3.95
N PRO A 287 45.29 -15.93 3.86
CA PRO A 287 46.45 -16.38 3.09
C PRO A 287 46.16 -16.38 1.57
N ALA A 288 47.22 -16.03 0.83
CA ALA A 288 47.27 -16.08 -0.62
C ALA A 288 47.12 -17.54 -1.15
N ALA A 289 46.33 -17.68 -2.24
CA ALA A 289 46.31 -18.93 -3.00
C ALA A 289 47.59 -19.04 -3.84
N GLU A 290 48.35 -20.12 -3.64
CA GLU A 290 49.41 -20.57 -4.55
C GLU A 290 48.80 -21.20 -5.79
N GLU A 291 49.19 -20.68 -6.94
CA GLU A 291 49.09 -21.39 -8.24
C GLU A 291 50.23 -22.39 -8.31
N GLY A 292 49.85 -23.62 -8.71
CA GLY A 292 50.80 -24.72 -8.94
C GLY A 292 50.24 -25.71 -9.96
N GLU A 293 50.84 -25.69 -11.16
CA GLU A 293 50.94 -26.73 -12.23
C GLU A 293 49.81 -27.74 -12.43
#